data_c775edaec9e78085f504604dc74b6c28
#
_entry.id   c775edaec9e78085f504604dc74b6c28
#
_cell.length_a   1.000
_cell.length_b   1.000
_cell.length_c   1.000
_cell.angle_alpha   90.00
_cell.angle_beta   90.00
_cell.angle_gamma   90.00
#
_symmetry.space_group_name_H-M   'P 1'
#
loop_
_entity.id
_entity.type
_entity.pdbx_description
1 polymer ?
#
loop_
_entity_poly.entity_id
_entity_poly.type
_entity_poly.pdbx_seq_one_letter_code
_entity_poly.pdbx_strand_id
1 'polypeptide(L)'
;EFGDILMALSEKMKDRIEMVAAALLIGAAVAGSGAMAQRDPAYQQARAEGLIGEKTDGYLGFVSAPSPAVKALVDDLNIKRKAKYTEEALANGATVEEMAFRTGCRLIKERTVPGEKYQAPDKTWKTRDASDPVVDVRCP
;
A
#
# COMPACT_ATOMS: atom_id res chain seq x y z
N GLU A 1 59.94 -16.49 2.66
CA GLU A 1 59.50 -15.06 2.72
C GLU A 1 58.37 -14.75 1.71
N PHE A 2 58.34 -15.39 0.52
CA PHE A 2 57.27 -15.12 -0.47
C PHE A 2 55.94 -15.81 -0.09
N GLY A 3 55.98 -16.93 0.62
CA GLY A 3 54.79 -17.65 1.08
C GLY A 3 54.02 -16.91 2.16
N ASP A 4 54.72 -16.24 3.06
CA ASP A 4 54.11 -15.51 4.18
C ASP A 4 53.39 -14.24 3.72
N ILE A 5 53.87 -13.60 2.68
CA ILE A 5 53.24 -12.43 2.09
C ILE A 5 51.92 -12.80 1.36
N LEU A 6 51.91 -13.96 0.69
CA LEU A 6 50.73 -14.48 0.00
C LEU A 6 49.63 -14.91 0.98
N MET A 7 50.00 -15.51 2.11
CA MET A 7 49.03 -15.88 3.17
C MET A 7 48.42 -14.62 3.83
N ALA A 8 49.25 -13.63 4.16
CA ALA A 8 48.77 -12.39 4.76
C ALA A 8 47.81 -11.59 3.84
N LEU A 9 48.05 -11.64 2.54
CA LEU A 9 47.15 -11.03 1.55
C LEU A 9 45.82 -11.78 1.41
N SER A 10 45.85 -13.11 1.56
CA SER A 10 44.64 -13.93 1.52
C SER A 10 43.71 -13.71 2.73
N GLU A 11 44.30 -13.58 3.93
CA GLU A 11 43.51 -13.27 5.15
C GLU A 11 42.90 -11.86 5.09
N LYS A 12 43.68 -10.87 4.65
CA LYS A 12 43.21 -9.52 4.51
C LYS A 12 42.11 -9.36 3.45
N MET A 13 42.10 -10.19 2.43
CA MET A 13 41.01 -10.24 1.44
C MET A 13 39.77 -10.94 1.99
N LYS A 14 39.90 -11.95 2.82
CA LYS A 14 38.76 -12.61 3.48
C LYS A 14 38.04 -11.67 4.42
N ASP A 15 38.74 -10.91 5.25
CA ASP A 15 38.17 -9.93 6.16
C ASP A 15 37.43 -8.80 5.41
N ARG A 16 37.93 -8.41 4.24
CA ARG A 16 37.26 -7.41 3.39
C ARG A 16 35.99 -7.94 2.70
N ILE A 17 35.97 -9.21 2.34
CA ILE A 17 34.82 -9.88 1.75
C ILE A 17 33.73 -10.07 2.81
N GLU A 18 34.07 -10.42 4.03
CA GLU A 18 33.12 -10.55 5.14
C GLU A 18 32.53 -9.20 5.55
N MET A 19 33.31 -8.11 5.56
CA MET A 19 32.83 -6.77 5.84
C MET A 19 31.89 -6.23 4.74
N VAL A 20 32.13 -6.56 3.47
CA VAL A 20 31.25 -6.18 2.36
C VAL A 20 29.96 -6.99 2.39
N ALA A 21 30.00 -8.26 2.78
CA ALA A 21 28.80 -9.09 2.93
C ALA A 21 27.92 -8.63 4.09
N ALA A 22 28.50 -8.16 5.20
CA ALA A 22 27.74 -7.61 6.34
C ALA A 22 27.09 -6.25 6.03
N ALA A 23 27.72 -5.43 5.19
CA ALA A 23 27.16 -4.13 4.80
C ALA A 23 25.98 -4.22 3.81
N LEU A 24 25.85 -5.32 3.06
CA LEU A 24 24.73 -5.53 2.12
C LEU A 24 23.43 -6.01 2.79
N LEU A 25 23.46 -6.41 4.07
CA LEU A 25 22.28 -6.84 4.82
C LEU A 25 21.53 -5.70 5.52
N ILE A 26 22.09 -4.50 5.58
CA ILE A 26 21.45 -3.34 6.26
C ILE A 26 20.61 -2.47 5.29
N GLY A 27 20.73 -2.69 3.98
CA GLY A 27 20.05 -1.89 2.94
C GLY A 27 18.59 -2.29 2.63
N ALA A 28 18.06 -3.36 3.20
CA ALA A 28 16.75 -3.90 2.82
C ALA A 28 15.59 -3.50 3.74
N ALA A 29 15.81 -2.64 4.74
CA ALA A 29 14.81 -2.36 5.79
C ALA A 29 13.97 -1.08 5.60
N VAL A 30 14.11 -0.34 4.51
CA VAL A 30 13.42 0.97 4.35
C VAL A 30 12.31 0.97 3.30
N ALA A 31 12.02 -0.16 2.65
CA ALA A 31 10.95 -0.25 1.65
C ALA A 31 9.58 -0.70 2.22
N GLY A 32 9.38 -0.67 3.55
CA GLY A 32 8.32 -1.42 4.20
C GLY A 32 7.08 -0.66 4.66
N SER A 33 7.06 0.67 4.73
CA SER A 33 5.95 1.37 5.41
C SER A 33 4.62 1.34 4.64
N GLY A 34 4.64 1.39 3.32
CA GLY A 34 3.41 1.32 2.50
C GLY A 34 2.84 -0.08 2.35
N ALA A 35 3.70 -1.10 2.29
CA ALA A 35 3.30 -2.50 2.17
C ALA A 35 2.77 -3.09 3.50
N MET A 36 3.18 -2.54 4.64
CA MET A 36 2.73 -3.00 5.97
C MET A 36 1.29 -2.60 6.26
N ALA A 37 0.86 -1.39 5.84
CA ALA A 37 -0.52 -0.94 6.03
C ALA A 37 -1.54 -1.79 5.25
N GLN A 38 -1.15 -2.31 4.07
CA GLN A 38 -1.98 -3.23 3.28
C GLN A 38 -2.04 -4.66 3.84
N ARG A 39 -1.16 -5.01 4.77
CA ARG A 39 -1.09 -6.32 5.43
C ARG A 39 -1.59 -6.29 6.88
N ASP A 40 -2.10 -5.16 7.33
CA ASP A 40 -2.71 -5.06 8.66
C ASP A 40 -3.87 -6.06 8.76
N PRO A 41 -3.81 -7.03 9.69
CA PRO A 41 -4.86 -8.04 9.85
C PRO A 41 -6.24 -7.43 10.12
N ALA A 42 -6.30 -6.35 10.89
CA ALA A 42 -7.56 -5.65 11.21
C ALA A 42 -8.17 -5.02 9.95
N TYR A 43 -7.34 -4.46 9.06
CA TYR A 43 -7.79 -3.94 7.77
C TYR A 43 -8.34 -5.05 6.86
N GLN A 44 -7.60 -6.15 6.74
CA GLN A 44 -8.05 -7.29 5.93
C GLN A 44 -9.35 -7.90 6.48
N GLN A 45 -9.47 -8.02 7.78
CA GLN A 45 -10.68 -8.51 8.43
C GLN A 45 -11.87 -7.58 8.17
N ALA A 46 -11.72 -6.28 8.38
CA ALA A 46 -12.79 -5.30 8.17
C ALA A 46 -13.29 -5.30 6.71
N ARG A 47 -12.40 -5.49 5.73
CA ARG A 47 -12.76 -5.65 4.33
C ARG A 47 -13.53 -6.95 4.07
N ALA A 48 -13.01 -8.07 4.56
CA ALA A 48 -13.63 -9.39 4.37
C ALA A 48 -15.02 -9.47 5.00
N GLU A 49 -15.22 -8.82 6.15
CA GLU A 49 -16.51 -8.73 6.84
C GLU A 49 -17.47 -7.71 6.19
N GLY A 50 -17.02 -6.94 5.19
CA GLY A 50 -17.82 -5.95 4.50
C GLY A 50 -18.17 -4.72 5.35
N LEU A 51 -17.40 -4.43 6.40
CA LEU A 51 -17.59 -3.26 7.26
C LEU A 51 -17.12 -1.97 6.63
N ILE A 52 -16.10 -2.07 5.77
CA ILE A 52 -15.47 -0.96 5.03
C ILE A 52 -15.36 -1.32 3.55
N GLY A 53 -15.21 -0.32 2.72
CA GLY A 53 -15.00 -0.51 1.29
C GLY A 53 -14.29 0.67 0.63
N GLU A 54 -13.84 0.44 -0.59
CA GLU A 54 -13.20 1.45 -1.42
C GLU A 54 -14.26 2.39 -2.01
N LYS A 55 -13.98 3.70 -1.96
CA LYS A 55 -14.79 4.73 -2.64
C LYS A 55 -14.08 5.28 -3.86
N THR A 56 -14.84 5.77 -4.83
CA THR A 56 -14.30 6.36 -6.06
C THR A 56 -13.42 7.58 -5.79
N ASP A 57 -13.66 8.29 -4.69
CA ASP A 57 -12.83 9.44 -4.27
C ASP A 57 -11.43 9.08 -3.76
N GLY A 58 -11.09 7.79 -3.72
CA GLY A 58 -9.78 7.29 -3.33
C GLY A 58 -9.61 7.00 -1.84
N TYR A 59 -10.66 7.17 -1.06
CA TYR A 59 -10.66 6.93 0.38
C TYR A 59 -11.49 5.71 0.74
N LEU A 60 -11.22 5.16 1.93
CA LEU A 60 -12.07 4.13 2.53
C LEU A 60 -13.33 4.78 3.11
N GLY A 61 -14.43 4.07 3.02
CA GLY A 61 -15.69 4.45 3.64
C GLY A 61 -16.24 3.34 4.52
N PHE A 62 -17.20 3.70 5.36
CA PHE A 62 -17.93 2.78 6.22
C PHE A 62 -19.20 2.31 5.50
N VAL A 63 -19.39 1.01 5.41
CA VAL A 63 -20.61 0.41 4.83
C VAL A 63 -21.78 0.51 5.81
N SER A 64 -21.47 0.42 7.10
CA SER A 64 -22.41 0.60 8.22
C SER A 64 -21.73 1.37 9.35
N ALA A 65 -22.47 1.72 10.39
CA ALA A 65 -21.91 2.42 11.54
C ALA A 65 -20.71 1.64 12.12
N PRO A 66 -19.50 2.24 12.18
CA PRO A 66 -18.29 1.54 12.58
C PRO A 66 -18.19 1.40 14.09
N SER A 67 -17.49 0.36 14.55
CA SER A 67 -16.97 0.33 15.91
C SER A 67 -15.88 1.41 16.09
N PRO A 68 -15.58 1.84 17.33
CA PRO A 68 -14.49 2.78 17.57
C PRO A 68 -13.14 2.31 16.99
N ALA A 69 -12.85 1.01 17.05
CA ALA A 69 -11.63 0.44 16.52
C ALA A 69 -11.57 0.52 14.98
N VAL A 70 -12.65 0.16 14.30
CA VAL A 70 -12.75 0.26 12.82
C VAL A 70 -12.68 1.71 12.37
N LYS A 71 -13.33 2.63 13.12
CA LYS A 71 -13.24 4.06 12.82
C LYS A 71 -11.81 4.58 12.91
N ALA A 72 -11.10 4.28 13.99
CA ALA A 72 -9.72 4.70 14.18
C ALA A 72 -8.80 4.15 13.08
N LEU A 73 -8.98 2.88 12.70
CA LEU A 73 -8.23 2.24 11.62
C LEU A 73 -8.44 2.97 10.28
N VAL A 74 -9.67 3.25 9.91
CA VAL A 74 -10.00 3.92 8.64
C VAL A 74 -9.53 5.37 8.63
N ASP A 75 -9.69 6.09 9.72
CA ASP A 75 -9.23 7.48 9.86
C ASP A 75 -7.69 7.54 9.66
N ASP A 76 -6.93 6.65 10.30
CA ASP A 76 -5.47 6.57 10.13
C ASP A 76 -5.07 6.24 8.69
N LEU A 77 -5.70 5.25 8.08
CA LEU A 77 -5.44 4.87 6.69
C LEU A 77 -5.78 6.00 5.71
N ASN A 78 -6.88 6.71 5.91
CA ASN A 78 -7.26 7.83 5.05
C ASN A 78 -6.30 9.02 5.19
N ILE A 79 -5.76 9.28 6.38
CA ILE A 79 -4.70 10.28 6.58
C ILE A 79 -3.45 9.91 5.78
N LYS A 80 -3.02 8.66 5.85
CA LYS A 80 -1.86 8.16 5.09
C LYS A 80 -2.09 8.23 3.59
N ARG A 81 -3.29 7.88 3.12
CA ARG A 81 -3.68 7.99 1.71
C ARG A 81 -3.64 9.44 1.24
N LYS A 82 -4.20 10.38 2.00
CA LYS A 82 -4.17 11.81 1.67
C LYS A 82 -2.74 12.33 1.54
N ALA A 83 -1.85 11.97 2.45
CA ALA A 83 -0.44 12.33 2.38
C ALA A 83 0.20 11.83 1.08
N LYS A 84 -0.06 10.56 0.70
CA LYS A 84 0.43 9.98 -0.55
C LYS A 84 -0.14 10.68 -1.79
N TYR A 85 -1.43 10.99 -1.81
CA TYR A 85 -2.04 11.72 -2.93
C TYR A 85 -1.49 13.14 -3.06
N THR A 86 -1.18 13.79 -1.95
CA THR A 86 -0.54 15.11 -1.94
C THR A 86 0.86 15.06 -2.56
N GLU A 87 1.66 14.06 -2.18
CA GLU A 87 2.99 13.83 -2.76
C GLU A 87 2.91 13.59 -4.28
N GLU A 88 2.01 12.70 -4.71
CA GLU A 88 1.82 12.37 -6.11
C GLU A 88 1.27 13.56 -6.93
N ALA A 89 0.39 14.36 -6.37
CA ALA A 89 -0.13 15.56 -6.99
C ALA A 89 0.98 16.58 -7.27
N LEU A 90 1.85 16.83 -6.29
CA LEU A 90 3.00 17.71 -6.47
C LEU A 90 3.96 17.21 -7.54
N ALA A 91 4.24 15.91 -7.57
CA ALA A 91 5.14 15.31 -8.57
C ALA A 91 4.58 15.34 -9.99
N ASN A 92 3.26 15.34 -10.16
CA ASN A 92 2.58 15.25 -11.46
C ASN A 92 1.94 16.56 -11.92
N GLY A 93 2.03 17.65 -11.16
CA GLY A 93 1.37 18.91 -11.47
C GLY A 93 -0.16 18.78 -11.52
N ALA A 94 -0.72 17.90 -10.70
CA ALA A 94 -2.14 17.60 -10.61
C ALA A 94 -2.71 18.08 -9.26
N THR A 95 -4.03 17.97 -9.08
CA THR A 95 -4.67 18.21 -7.79
C THR A 95 -4.66 16.94 -6.93
N VAL A 96 -4.78 17.10 -5.61
CA VAL A 96 -4.90 15.98 -4.68
C VAL A 96 -6.16 15.14 -5.01
N GLU A 97 -7.24 15.81 -5.36
CA GLU A 97 -8.52 15.19 -5.73
C GLU A 97 -8.40 14.35 -7.00
N GLU A 98 -7.66 14.83 -8.01
CA GLU A 98 -7.41 14.06 -9.23
C GLU A 98 -6.59 12.80 -8.94
N MET A 99 -5.54 12.91 -8.14
CA MET A 99 -4.72 11.76 -7.77
C MET A 99 -5.52 10.76 -6.92
N ALA A 100 -6.32 11.26 -5.97
CA ALA A 100 -7.21 10.44 -5.16
C ALA A 100 -8.24 9.71 -6.03
N PHE A 101 -8.91 10.41 -6.94
CA PHE A 101 -9.89 9.82 -7.86
C PHE A 101 -9.28 8.74 -8.76
N ARG A 102 -8.15 9.01 -9.42
CA ARG A 102 -7.45 8.02 -10.26
C ARG A 102 -7.08 6.78 -9.46
N THR A 103 -6.60 6.98 -8.23
CA THR A 103 -6.25 5.87 -7.35
C THR A 103 -7.49 5.11 -6.90
N GLY A 104 -8.58 5.77 -6.57
CA GLY A 104 -9.86 5.15 -6.23
C GLY A 104 -10.38 4.25 -7.35
N CYS A 105 -10.37 4.74 -8.59
CA CYS A 105 -10.71 3.95 -9.78
C CYS A 105 -9.87 2.66 -9.87
N ARG A 106 -8.56 2.80 -9.72
CA ARG A 106 -7.63 1.66 -9.79
C ARG A 106 -7.85 0.67 -8.64
N LEU A 107 -8.03 1.16 -7.41
CA LEU A 107 -8.26 0.32 -6.25
C LEU A 107 -9.54 -0.50 -6.39
N ILE A 108 -10.62 0.09 -6.88
CA ILE A 108 -11.88 -0.62 -7.12
C ILE A 108 -11.69 -1.69 -8.20
N LYS A 109 -11.06 -1.36 -9.33
CA LYS A 109 -10.86 -2.29 -10.44
C LYS A 109 -9.92 -3.44 -10.11
N GLU A 110 -8.78 -3.15 -9.48
CA GLU A 110 -7.64 -4.07 -9.41
C GLU A 110 -7.42 -4.66 -8.02
N ARG A 111 -7.94 -4.04 -6.96
CA ARG A 111 -7.62 -4.40 -5.59
C ARG A 111 -8.80 -4.86 -4.75
N THR A 112 -10.01 -4.80 -5.27
CA THR A 112 -11.15 -5.45 -4.64
C THR A 112 -11.28 -6.89 -5.14
N VAL A 113 -11.59 -7.80 -4.23
CA VAL A 113 -11.82 -9.22 -4.54
C VAL A 113 -13.28 -9.58 -4.27
N PRO A 114 -13.80 -10.68 -4.87
CA PRO A 114 -15.18 -11.12 -4.62
C PRO A 114 -15.50 -11.22 -3.12
N GLY A 115 -16.65 -10.66 -2.73
CA GLY A 115 -17.11 -10.56 -1.34
C GLY A 115 -16.83 -9.23 -0.66
N GLU A 116 -15.86 -8.47 -1.11
CA GLU A 116 -15.56 -7.15 -0.57
C GLU A 116 -16.54 -6.08 -1.04
N LYS A 117 -16.62 -4.98 -0.31
CA LYS A 117 -17.50 -3.85 -0.64
C LYS A 117 -16.75 -2.75 -1.38
N TYR A 118 -17.44 -2.12 -2.31
CA TYR A 118 -17.01 -0.89 -2.96
C TYR A 118 -18.21 0.03 -3.22
N GLN A 119 -17.97 1.31 -3.35
CA GLN A 119 -19.02 2.29 -3.65
C GLN A 119 -19.10 2.52 -5.15
N ALA A 120 -20.29 2.31 -5.71
CA ALA A 120 -20.59 2.63 -7.10
C ALA A 120 -20.72 4.16 -7.33
N PRO A 121 -20.74 4.64 -8.59
CA PRO A 121 -20.85 6.06 -8.90
C PRO A 121 -22.10 6.75 -8.31
N ASP A 122 -23.20 6.03 -8.16
CA ASP A 122 -24.42 6.48 -7.51
C ASP A 122 -24.34 6.51 -5.97
N LYS A 123 -23.15 6.26 -5.43
CA LYS A 123 -22.81 6.19 -4.00
C LYS A 123 -23.48 5.05 -3.24
N THR A 124 -24.06 4.08 -3.91
CA THR A 124 -24.54 2.85 -3.28
C THR A 124 -23.36 1.87 -3.05
N TRP A 125 -23.43 1.13 -1.95
CA TRP A 125 -22.47 0.07 -1.68
C TRP A 125 -22.84 -1.19 -2.45
N LYS A 126 -21.88 -1.71 -3.18
CA LYS A 126 -21.99 -2.99 -3.91
C LYS A 126 -21.03 -4.02 -3.37
N THR A 127 -21.38 -5.28 -3.52
CA THR A 127 -20.47 -6.40 -3.24
C THR A 127 -19.74 -6.74 -4.54
N ARG A 128 -18.42 -6.82 -4.47
CA ARG A 128 -17.59 -7.28 -5.59
C ARG A 128 -17.92 -8.74 -5.90
N ASP A 129 -18.15 -9.03 -7.16
CA ASP A 129 -18.31 -10.39 -7.69
C ASP A 129 -17.20 -10.70 -8.71
N ALA A 130 -17.36 -11.76 -9.50
CA ALA A 130 -16.38 -12.14 -10.50
C ALA A 130 -16.39 -11.26 -11.77
N SER A 131 -17.43 -10.44 -11.96
CA SER A 131 -17.51 -9.51 -13.08
C SER A 131 -16.76 -8.21 -12.80
N ASP A 132 -16.58 -7.38 -13.83
CA ASP A 132 -15.98 -6.06 -13.65
C ASP A 132 -16.84 -5.19 -12.73
N PRO A 133 -16.21 -4.44 -11.81
CA PRO A 133 -16.96 -3.55 -10.93
C PRO A 133 -17.55 -2.36 -11.69
N VAL A 134 -18.68 -1.87 -11.23
CA VAL A 134 -19.29 -0.64 -11.76
C VAL A 134 -18.48 0.56 -11.24
N VAL A 135 -17.76 1.23 -12.13
CA VAL A 135 -16.95 2.41 -11.81
C VAL A 135 -17.45 3.64 -12.55
N ASP A 136 -16.99 4.81 -12.10
CA ASP A 136 -17.29 6.10 -12.77
C ASP A 136 -16.78 6.07 -14.22
N VAL A 137 -17.56 6.60 -15.15
CA VAL A 137 -17.21 6.67 -16.58
C VAL A 137 -15.95 7.48 -16.86
N ARG A 138 -15.56 8.36 -15.94
CA ARG A 138 -14.32 9.14 -16.01
C ARG A 138 -13.08 8.37 -15.54
N CYS A 139 -13.25 7.15 -15.02
CA CYS A 139 -12.13 6.31 -14.63
C CYS A 139 -11.29 5.95 -15.85
N PRO A 140 -9.94 6.13 -15.75
CA PRO A 140 -9.03 5.77 -16.83
C PRO A 140 -8.98 4.27 -17.09
#